data_cd2702b85f325a1b10b821c4cab6d276
#
_entry.id   cd2702b85f325a1b10b821c4cab6d276
#
_cell.length_a   1.000
_cell.length_b   1.000
_cell.length_c   1.000
_cell.angle_alpha   90.00
_cell.angle_beta   90.00
_cell.angle_gamma   90.00
#
_symmetry.space_group_name_H-M   'P 1'
#
loop_
_entity.id
_entity.type
_entity.pdbx_description
1 polymer ?
#
loop_
_entity_poly.entity_id
_entity_poly.type
_entity_poly.pdbx_seq_one_letter_code
_entity_poly.pdbx_strand_id
1 'polypeptide(L)'
;MTQAPAFETDFWKDANLRKVWDEIVPGEPRKTIPYKLTLEAIQLYCRSVGEDHPLYFDEAYAKTTPYGGLIAPPSIHILLMFSCTPADDWMRTPGTVNAGQSWSYNKPARPGNTITLQARALDKFIKRERLFVVHDNVFFNQHGEVICSGRGQTIRPA
;
A
#
# COMPACT_ATOMS: atom_id res chain seq x y z
N MET A 1 7.30 29.37 -14.55
CA MET A 1 8.13 28.24 -14.07
C MET A 1 7.21 27.36 -13.22
N THR A 2 6.76 26.25 -13.73
CA THR A 2 5.97 25.29 -12.99
C THR A 2 6.91 24.63 -11.98
N GLN A 3 6.67 24.86 -10.69
CA GLN A 3 7.41 24.21 -9.63
C GLN A 3 7.17 22.70 -9.75
N ALA A 4 8.23 21.90 -9.87
CA ALA A 4 8.09 20.45 -9.85
C ALA A 4 7.37 20.05 -8.57
N PRO A 5 6.47 19.05 -8.64
CA PRO A 5 5.79 18.58 -7.44
C PRO A 5 6.83 18.17 -6.39
N ALA A 6 6.66 18.66 -5.16
CA ALA A 6 7.49 18.23 -4.04
C ALA A 6 7.32 16.72 -3.85
N PHE A 7 8.38 15.95 -4.04
CA PHE A 7 8.37 14.53 -3.77
C PHE A 7 8.45 14.30 -2.26
N GLU A 8 7.88 13.21 -1.78
CA GLU A 8 7.94 12.82 -0.37
C GLU A 8 9.36 12.71 0.19
N THR A 9 10.37 12.62 -0.66
CA THR A 9 11.79 12.67 -0.28
C THR A 9 12.16 13.96 0.44
N ASP A 10 11.46 15.06 0.20
CA ASP A 10 11.72 16.34 0.89
C ASP A 10 11.38 16.28 2.37
N PHE A 11 10.39 15.46 2.75
CA PHE A 11 10.06 15.19 4.15
C PHE A 11 11.24 14.59 4.92
N TRP A 12 12.05 13.77 4.27
CA TRP A 12 13.15 13.03 4.89
C TRP A 12 14.51 13.68 4.75
N LYS A 13 14.60 14.87 4.12
CA LYS A 13 15.86 15.51 3.74
C LYS A 13 16.85 15.67 4.89
N ASP A 14 16.36 16.04 6.08
CA ASP A 14 17.18 16.27 7.26
C ASP A 14 16.94 15.23 8.37
N ALA A 15 16.23 14.13 8.05
CA ALA A 15 15.88 13.10 9.01
C ALA A 15 17.04 12.13 9.25
N ASN A 16 17.22 11.73 10.50
CA ASN A 16 18.08 10.59 10.84
C ASN A 16 17.36 9.29 10.51
N LEU A 17 17.53 8.81 9.28
CA LEU A 17 16.86 7.60 8.79
C LEU A 17 17.23 6.36 9.60
N ARG A 18 18.43 6.30 10.16
CA ARG A 18 18.83 5.20 11.03
C ARG A 18 17.99 5.16 12.28
N LYS A 19 17.79 6.31 12.94
CA LYS A 19 16.96 6.42 14.12
C LYS A 19 15.52 5.98 13.86
N VAL A 20 14.93 6.40 12.73
CA VAL A 20 13.56 5.99 12.34
C VAL A 20 13.41 4.47 12.30
N TRP A 21 14.42 3.78 11.78
CA TRP A 21 14.40 2.32 11.70
C TRP A 21 14.75 1.63 13.02
N ASP A 22 15.61 2.24 13.83
CA ASP A 22 15.94 1.73 15.16
C ASP A 22 14.71 1.77 16.10
N GLU A 23 13.81 2.72 15.92
CA GLU A 23 12.56 2.88 16.67
C GLU A 23 11.45 1.90 16.26
N ILE A 24 11.61 1.11 15.19
CA ILE A 24 10.64 0.08 14.80
C ILE A 24 10.60 -1.01 15.89
N VAL A 25 9.44 -1.22 16.49
CA VAL A 25 9.20 -2.26 17.48
C VAL A 25 8.35 -3.38 16.85
N PRO A 26 8.88 -4.60 16.72
CA PRO A 26 8.09 -5.74 16.24
C PRO A 26 6.88 -6.01 17.16
N GLY A 27 5.73 -6.30 16.54
CA GLY A 27 4.46 -6.54 17.23
C GLY A 27 3.59 -5.31 17.41
N GLU A 28 4.16 -4.11 17.44
CA GLU A 28 3.38 -2.88 17.60
C GLU A 28 2.60 -2.51 16.32
N PRO A 29 1.33 -2.08 16.45
CA PRO A 29 0.57 -1.57 15.33
C PRO A 29 1.21 -0.29 14.76
N ARG A 30 1.28 -0.22 13.44
CA ARG A 30 1.71 1.01 12.74
C ARG A 30 0.55 2.01 12.68
N LYS A 31 0.89 3.29 12.70
CA LYS A 31 -0.05 4.36 12.40
C LYS A 31 -0.48 4.24 10.93
N THR A 32 -1.77 4.30 10.68
CA THR A 32 -2.36 4.26 9.34
C THR A 32 -3.43 5.33 9.19
N ILE A 33 -3.76 5.67 7.95
CA ILE A 33 -4.81 6.62 7.62
C ILE A 33 -5.85 5.95 6.71
N PRO A 34 -7.15 6.16 6.90
CA PRO A 34 -8.16 5.64 6.00
C PRO A 34 -8.08 6.33 4.63
N TYR A 35 -8.36 5.58 3.57
CA TYR A 35 -8.36 6.08 2.21
C TYR A 35 -9.68 5.79 1.50
N LYS A 36 -10.30 6.82 0.91
CA LYS A 36 -11.50 6.66 0.09
C LYS A 36 -11.10 6.33 -1.34
N LEU A 37 -11.35 5.09 -1.75
CA LEU A 37 -11.04 4.59 -3.08
C LEU A 37 -12.11 5.06 -4.07
N THR A 38 -11.78 6.02 -4.92
CA THR A 38 -12.68 6.55 -5.94
C THR A 38 -12.56 5.77 -7.26
N LEU A 39 -13.59 5.83 -8.10
CA LEU A 39 -13.53 5.26 -9.45
C LEU A 39 -12.39 5.88 -10.27
N GLU A 40 -12.21 7.18 -10.16
CA GLU A 40 -11.14 7.90 -10.85
C GLU A 40 -9.76 7.38 -10.44
N ALA A 41 -9.53 7.18 -9.14
CA ALA A 41 -8.26 6.63 -8.64
C ALA A 41 -8.00 5.20 -9.17
N ILE A 42 -9.03 4.35 -9.22
CA ILE A 42 -8.95 3.00 -9.79
C ILE A 42 -8.55 3.07 -11.26
N GLN A 43 -9.27 3.88 -12.04
CA GLN A 43 -9.02 3.99 -13.48
C GLN A 43 -7.69 4.63 -13.82
N LEU A 44 -7.25 5.62 -13.01
CA LEU A 44 -5.92 6.22 -13.15
C LEU A 44 -4.83 5.18 -12.86
N TYR A 45 -4.99 4.40 -11.80
CA TYR A 45 -4.07 3.31 -11.48
C TYR A 45 -4.00 2.29 -12.63
N CYS A 46 -5.16 1.81 -13.13
CA CYS A 46 -5.22 0.85 -14.23
C CYS A 46 -4.45 1.37 -15.45
N ARG A 47 -4.69 2.61 -15.87
CA ARG A 47 -3.97 3.21 -16.99
C ARG A 47 -2.47 3.30 -16.76
N SER A 48 -2.04 3.61 -15.53
CA SER A 48 -0.61 3.74 -15.18
C SER A 48 0.16 2.43 -15.24
N VAL A 49 -0.52 1.30 -15.03
CA VAL A 49 0.08 -0.05 -15.09
C VAL A 49 -0.25 -0.80 -16.39
N GLY A 50 -0.92 -0.15 -17.35
CA GLY A 50 -1.29 -0.75 -18.64
C GLY A 50 -2.43 -1.77 -18.55
N GLU A 51 -3.29 -1.67 -17.52
CA GLU A 51 -4.46 -2.53 -17.35
C GLU A 51 -5.66 -1.88 -18.03
N ASP A 52 -6.29 -2.59 -18.97
CA ASP A 52 -7.40 -2.08 -19.81
C ASP A 52 -8.65 -2.98 -19.80
N HIS A 53 -8.68 -3.98 -18.92
CA HIS A 53 -9.79 -4.91 -18.86
C HIS A 53 -11.13 -4.20 -18.56
N PRO A 54 -12.22 -4.48 -19.33
CA PRO A 54 -13.48 -3.75 -19.21
C PRO A 54 -14.13 -3.85 -17.84
N LEU A 55 -13.80 -4.86 -17.03
CA LEU A 55 -14.28 -5.01 -15.65
C LEU A 55 -13.95 -3.79 -14.74
N TYR A 56 -12.95 -3.00 -15.10
CA TYR A 56 -12.51 -1.82 -14.34
C TYR A 56 -13.02 -0.50 -14.93
N PHE A 57 -13.57 -0.53 -16.16
CA PHE A 57 -13.94 0.68 -16.91
C PHE A 57 -15.39 0.71 -17.40
N ASP A 58 -15.97 -0.43 -17.71
CA ASP A 58 -17.31 -0.55 -18.34
C ASP A 58 -18.31 -1.14 -17.34
N GLU A 59 -19.18 -0.27 -16.81
CA GLU A 59 -20.22 -0.64 -15.84
C GLU A 59 -21.22 -1.65 -16.42
N ALA A 60 -21.56 -1.54 -17.70
CA ALA A 60 -22.50 -2.45 -18.35
C ALA A 60 -21.90 -3.85 -18.45
N TYR A 61 -20.65 -3.93 -18.87
CA TYR A 61 -19.90 -5.19 -18.87
C TYR A 61 -19.76 -5.77 -17.47
N ALA A 62 -19.32 -4.96 -16.51
CA ALA A 62 -19.09 -5.40 -15.14
C ALA A 62 -20.34 -5.99 -14.47
N LYS A 63 -21.54 -5.47 -14.78
CA LYS A 63 -22.81 -5.99 -14.30
C LYS A 63 -23.14 -7.38 -14.85
N THR A 64 -22.62 -7.77 -16.01
CA THR A 64 -22.83 -9.14 -16.55
C THR A 64 -21.91 -10.20 -15.92
N THR A 65 -20.92 -9.76 -15.13
CA THR A 65 -19.97 -10.64 -14.46
C THR A 65 -20.46 -11.07 -13.08
N PRO A 66 -19.88 -12.12 -12.47
CA PRO A 66 -20.19 -12.49 -11.10
C PRO A 66 -19.96 -11.38 -10.06
N TYR A 67 -19.23 -10.34 -10.42
CA TYR A 67 -18.97 -9.20 -9.55
C TYR A 67 -20.17 -8.23 -9.47
N GLY A 68 -21.05 -8.19 -10.46
CA GLY A 68 -22.28 -7.40 -10.48
C GLY A 68 -22.03 -5.87 -10.56
N GLY A 69 -20.85 -5.43 -10.93
CA GLY A 69 -20.45 -4.03 -11.07
C GLY A 69 -18.94 -3.85 -11.07
N LEU A 70 -18.48 -2.61 -11.23
CA LEU A 70 -17.06 -2.29 -11.29
C LEU A 70 -16.31 -2.70 -10.02
N ILE A 71 -15.11 -3.20 -10.20
CA ILE A 71 -14.15 -3.50 -9.14
C ILE A 71 -12.80 -2.86 -9.43
N ALA A 72 -11.91 -2.86 -8.46
CA ALA A 72 -10.50 -2.56 -8.68
C ALA A 72 -9.72 -3.83 -9.04
N PRO A 73 -8.62 -3.73 -9.81
CA PRO A 73 -7.75 -4.87 -10.07
C PRO A 73 -7.09 -5.35 -8.77
N PRO A 74 -6.75 -6.64 -8.65
CA PRO A 74 -6.10 -7.15 -7.43
C PRO A 74 -4.81 -6.40 -7.06
N SER A 75 -4.04 -5.95 -8.06
CA SER A 75 -2.80 -5.18 -7.87
C SER A 75 -3.02 -3.80 -7.24
N ILE A 76 -4.26 -3.34 -7.06
CA ILE A 76 -4.59 -2.04 -6.43
C ILE A 76 -4.03 -1.91 -5.01
N HIS A 77 -3.70 -3.04 -4.34
CA HIS A 77 -3.08 -3.03 -3.03
C HIS A 77 -1.80 -2.21 -2.97
N ILE A 78 -1.09 -2.05 -4.10
CA ILE A 78 0.10 -1.19 -4.21
C ILE A 78 -0.28 0.27 -3.96
N LEU A 79 -1.33 0.77 -4.63
CA LEU A 79 -1.86 2.12 -4.39
C LEU A 79 -2.34 2.25 -2.94
N LEU A 80 -3.11 1.27 -2.45
CA LEU A 80 -3.67 1.28 -1.10
C LEU A 80 -2.59 1.30 -0.03
N MET A 81 -1.48 0.59 -0.23
CA MET A 81 -0.35 0.58 0.68
C MET A 81 0.18 2.00 0.91
N PHE A 82 0.45 2.74 -0.18
CA PHE A 82 0.95 4.11 -0.06
C PHE A 82 -0.12 5.08 0.42
N SER A 83 -1.37 4.93 -0.02
CA SER A 83 -2.46 5.84 0.36
C SER A 83 -2.88 5.70 1.82
N CYS A 84 -2.75 4.51 2.40
CA CYS A 84 -3.07 4.25 3.81
C CYS A 84 -1.87 4.41 4.75
N THR A 85 -0.66 4.68 4.25
CA THR A 85 0.56 4.84 5.04
C THR A 85 0.93 6.33 5.11
N PRO A 86 1.04 6.92 6.32
CA PRO A 86 1.47 8.31 6.49
C PRO A 86 2.86 8.58 5.90
N ALA A 87 3.13 9.84 5.54
CA ALA A 87 4.40 10.24 4.93
C ALA A 87 5.60 10.04 5.88
N ASP A 88 5.36 10.12 7.19
CA ASP A 88 6.34 9.94 8.27
C ASP A 88 6.58 8.46 8.66
N ASP A 89 5.95 7.53 7.98
CA ASP A 89 6.15 6.10 8.27
C ASP A 89 7.50 5.57 7.73
N TRP A 90 8.14 4.70 8.50
CA TRP A 90 9.44 4.12 8.15
C TRP A 90 9.46 3.42 6.78
N MET A 91 8.35 2.86 6.32
CA MET A 91 8.25 2.23 4.98
C MET A 91 8.45 3.22 3.83
N ARG A 92 8.24 4.51 4.08
CA ARG A 92 8.38 5.58 3.08
C ARG A 92 9.77 6.24 3.10
N THR A 93 10.68 5.78 3.95
CA THR A 93 12.04 6.33 4.01
C THR A 93 12.80 6.07 2.71
N PRO A 94 13.54 7.07 2.20
CA PRO A 94 14.38 6.89 1.02
C PRO A 94 15.39 5.74 1.19
N GLY A 95 15.65 5.01 0.10
CA GLY A 95 16.57 3.88 0.12
C GLY A 95 15.98 2.56 0.63
N THR A 96 14.69 2.55 1.01
CA THR A 96 13.97 1.33 1.32
C THR A 96 13.73 0.50 0.06
N VAL A 97 14.07 -0.77 0.11
CA VAL A 97 13.92 -1.73 -1.00
C VAL A 97 12.91 -2.79 -0.61
N ASN A 98 11.91 -3.03 -1.45
CA ASN A 98 11.04 -4.17 -1.32
C ASN A 98 11.82 -5.45 -1.72
N ALA A 99 12.06 -6.32 -0.75
CA ALA A 99 12.82 -7.56 -0.94
C ALA A 99 11.94 -8.77 -1.27
N GLY A 100 10.65 -8.58 -1.29
CA GLY A 100 9.67 -9.60 -1.63
C GLY A 100 8.39 -9.45 -0.81
N GLN A 101 7.31 -9.99 -1.37
CA GLN A 101 6.02 -9.98 -0.71
C GLN A 101 5.13 -11.10 -1.24
N SER A 102 4.19 -11.53 -0.41
CA SER A 102 3.11 -12.45 -0.77
C SER A 102 1.76 -11.83 -0.41
N TRP A 103 0.76 -12.08 -1.24
CA TRP A 103 -0.58 -11.52 -1.04
C TRP A 103 -1.66 -12.58 -1.21
N SER A 104 -2.68 -12.50 -0.36
CA SER A 104 -3.93 -13.24 -0.46
C SER A 104 -5.07 -12.26 -0.68
N TYR A 105 -5.93 -12.55 -1.65
CA TYR A 105 -7.07 -11.70 -2.01
C TYR A 105 -8.35 -12.38 -1.60
N ASN A 106 -9.24 -11.65 -0.91
CA ASN A 106 -10.49 -12.16 -0.36
C ASN A 106 -11.70 -11.55 -1.04
N LYS A 107 -11.88 -10.25 -0.94
CA LYS A 107 -12.97 -9.50 -1.56
C LYS A 107 -12.42 -8.48 -2.54
N PRO A 108 -13.05 -8.22 -3.69
CA PRO A 108 -12.64 -7.15 -4.56
C PRO A 108 -12.86 -5.79 -3.89
N ALA A 109 -11.88 -4.91 -3.98
CA ALA A 109 -12.09 -3.50 -3.67
C ALA A 109 -12.99 -2.88 -4.74
N ARG A 110 -13.87 -1.96 -4.33
CA ARG A 110 -14.86 -1.33 -5.21
C ARG A 110 -14.76 0.19 -5.16
N PRO A 111 -15.17 0.88 -6.23
CA PRO A 111 -15.36 2.33 -6.17
C PRO A 111 -16.26 2.71 -5.00
N GLY A 112 -15.85 3.75 -4.26
CA GLY A 112 -16.57 4.23 -3.08
C GLY A 112 -16.22 3.54 -1.76
N ASN A 113 -15.42 2.47 -1.78
CA ASN A 113 -14.95 1.88 -0.53
C ASN A 113 -14.08 2.88 0.25
N THR A 114 -14.27 2.89 1.57
CA THR A 114 -13.31 3.47 2.50
C THR A 114 -12.43 2.33 3.01
N ILE A 115 -11.17 2.38 2.63
CA ILE A 115 -10.18 1.35 2.95
C ILE A 115 -9.44 1.74 4.22
N THR A 116 -9.31 0.79 5.14
CA THR A 116 -8.44 0.89 6.31
C THR A 116 -7.36 -0.17 6.25
N LEU A 117 -6.16 0.18 6.72
CA LEU A 117 -5.01 -0.70 6.79
C LEU A 117 -4.72 -1.04 8.25
N GLN A 118 -4.59 -2.31 8.57
CA GLN A 118 -3.92 -2.79 9.77
C GLN A 118 -2.54 -3.29 9.38
N ALA A 119 -1.50 -2.69 9.94
CA ALA A 119 -0.12 -2.99 9.61
C ALA A 119 0.75 -3.06 10.85
N ARG A 120 1.74 -3.95 10.84
CA ARG A 120 2.74 -4.08 11.91
C ARG A 120 4.03 -4.68 11.38
N ALA A 121 5.14 -4.30 11.98
CA ALA A 121 6.37 -5.06 11.84
C ALA A 121 6.24 -6.38 12.65
N LEU A 122 6.69 -7.49 12.07
CA LEU A 122 6.69 -8.80 12.74
C LEU A 122 8.07 -9.13 13.29
N ASP A 123 9.10 -8.75 12.54
CA ASP A 123 10.49 -9.04 12.87
C ASP A 123 11.42 -7.98 12.29
N LYS A 124 12.54 -7.77 12.98
CA LYS A 124 13.58 -6.83 12.59
C LYS A 124 14.95 -7.43 12.91
N PHE A 125 15.80 -7.56 11.90
CA PHE A 125 17.13 -8.15 12.07
C PHE A 125 18.15 -7.57 11.11
N ILE A 126 19.44 -7.71 11.44
CA ILE A 126 20.55 -7.32 10.58
C ILE A 126 21.18 -8.57 9.96
N LYS A 127 21.39 -8.55 8.66
CA LYS A 127 22.10 -9.59 7.91
C LYS A 127 22.93 -8.96 6.81
N ARG A 128 24.23 -9.29 6.77
CA ARG A 128 25.18 -8.75 5.76
C ARG A 128 25.13 -7.21 5.69
N GLU A 129 25.24 -6.57 6.84
CA GLU A 129 25.21 -5.09 6.97
C GLU A 129 23.97 -4.44 6.37
N ARG A 130 22.85 -5.14 6.36
CA ARG A 130 21.55 -4.63 5.93
C ARG A 130 20.52 -4.91 6.99
N LEU A 131 19.69 -3.92 7.23
CA LEU A 131 18.55 -4.04 8.13
C LEU A 131 17.36 -4.59 7.35
N PHE A 132 16.76 -5.65 7.88
CA PHE A 132 15.55 -6.28 7.36
C PHE A 132 14.39 -6.03 8.31
N VAL A 133 13.23 -5.73 7.75
CA VAL A 133 11.96 -5.70 8.48
C VAL A 133 10.95 -6.57 7.75
N VAL A 134 10.43 -7.56 8.45
CA VAL A 134 9.28 -8.36 8.01
C VAL A 134 8.02 -7.71 8.53
N HIS A 135 7.01 -7.55 7.70
CA HIS A 135 5.77 -6.88 8.10
C HIS A 135 4.53 -7.54 7.51
N ASP A 136 3.42 -7.47 8.24
CA ASP A 136 2.09 -7.85 7.79
C ASP A 136 1.24 -6.62 7.52
N ASN A 137 0.34 -6.75 6.54
CA ASN A 137 -0.61 -5.72 6.15
C ASN A 137 -1.95 -6.39 5.83
N VAL A 138 -3.04 -5.87 6.37
CA VAL A 138 -4.40 -6.34 6.09
C VAL A 138 -5.27 -5.13 5.75
N PHE A 139 -5.89 -5.17 4.58
CA PHE A 139 -6.79 -4.13 4.12
C PHE A 139 -8.24 -4.55 4.32
N PHE A 140 -9.03 -3.63 4.86
CA PHE A 140 -10.46 -3.80 5.11
C PHE A 140 -11.25 -2.71 4.38
N ASN A 141 -12.48 -3.04 3.97
CA ASN A 141 -13.45 -2.03 3.59
C ASN A 141 -14.20 -1.48 4.83
N GLN A 142 -15.10 -0.53 4.61
CA GLN A 142 -15.92 0.10 5.67
C GLN A 142 -16.90 -0.87 6.37
N HIS A 143 -17.09 -2.08 5.85
CA HIS A 143 -17.94 -3.11 6.44
C HIS A 143 -17.13 -4.12 7.27
N GLY A 144 -15.82 -3.89 7.41
CA GLY A 144 -14.92 -4.82 8.11
C GLY A 144 -14.58 -6.08 7.32
N GLU A 145 -14.92 -6.13 6.02
CA GLU A 145 -14.55 -7.24 5.17
C GLU A 145 -13.10 -7.11 4.70
N VAL A 146 -12.35 -8.21 4.76
CA VAL A 146 -10.96 -8.25 4.28
C VAL A 146 -10.95 -8.18 2.75
N ILE A 147 -10.28 -7.16 2.23
CA ILE A 147 -10.01 -7.02 0.79
C ILE A 147 -8.83 -7.91 0.40
N CYS A 148 -7.70 -7.69 1.04
CA CYS A 148 -6.51 -8.52 0.87
C CYS A 148 -5.63 -8.43 2.10
N SER A 149 -4.76 -9.42 2.24
CA SER A 149 -3.73 -9.44 3.27
C SER A 149 -2.40 -9.86 2.68
N GLY A 150 -1.31 -9.31 3.20
CA GLY A 150 0.02 -9.60 2.67
C GLY A 150 1.11 -9.54 3.72
N ARG A 151 2.14 -10.33 3.48
CA ARG A 151 3.40 -10.29 4.20
C ARG A 151 4.49 -9.81 3.28
N GLY A 152 5.24 -8.83 3.71
CA GLY A 152 6.37 -8.27 2.97
C GLY A 152 7.65 -8.28 3.77
N GLN A 153 8.74 -8.11 3.06
CA GLN A 153 10.06 -7.89 3.62
C GLN A 153 10.68 -6.67 2.96
N THR A 154 11.12 -5.73 3.75
CA THR A 154 11.85 -4.54 3.29
C THR A 154 13.27 -4.55 3.81
N ILE A 155 14.17 -3.97 3.02
CA ILE A 155 15.60 -3.89 3.32
C ILE A 155 16.07 -2.45 3.13
N ARG A 156 17.04 -2.06 3.95
CA ARG A 156 17.87 -0.86 3.72
C ARG A 156 19.28 -1.09 4.24
N PRO A 157 20.29 -0.28 3.83
CA PRO A 157 21.60 -0.26 4.47
C PRO A 157 21.46 -0.02 5.99
N ALA A 158 22.22 -0.77 6.78
CA ALA A 158 22.23 -0.65 8.24
C ALA A 158 23.08 0.55 8.68
#